data_27b7ed277e3d96bbfff347c0011b6603
#
_entry.id   27b7ed277e3d96bbfff347c0011b6603
#
_cell.length_a   1.000
_cell.length_b   1.000
_cell.length_c   1.000
_cell.angle_alpha   90.00
_cell.angle_beta   90.00
_cell.angle_gamma   90.00
#
_symmetry.space_group_name_H-M   'P 1'
#
loop_
_entity.id
_entity.type
_entity.pdbx_description
1 polymer ?
#
loop_
_entity_poly.entity_id
_entity_poly.type
_entity_poly.pdbx_seq_one_letter_code
_entity_poly.pdbx_strand_id
1 'polypeptide(L)'
;MTAPRPPVTLRAIDSHTGGEPTRLIVDGFPDLGGGSMAKRRDRFARDFDHWRQAAILEPRGNDVLVGALLCKPVSAAATAGVIFFNNAGFLN
;
A
#
# COMPACT_ATOMS: atom_id res chain seq x y z
N MET A 1 4.38 8.94 -29.16
CA MET A 1 3.30 8.38 -28.36
C MET A 1 3.78 7.13 -27.64
N THR A 2 3.67 7.11 -26.33
CA THR A 2 4.06 5.94 -25.57
C THR A 2 3.03 4.83 -25.73
N ALA A 3 3.49 3.58 -25.81
CA ALA A 3 2.59 2.45 -25.82
C ALA A 3 1.78 2.41 -24.53
N PRO A 4 0.50 1.99 -24.56
CA PRO A 4 -0.27 1.86 -23.35
C PRO A 4 0.40 0.85 -22.41
N ARG A 5 0.45 1.19 -21.12
CA ARG A 5 0.98 0.28 -20.14
C ARG A 5 0.01 -0.88 -19.95
N PRO A 6 0.53 -2.10 -19.71
CA PRO A 6 -0.34 -3.20 -19.35
C PRO A 6 -1.19 -2.83 -18.14
N PRO A 7 -2.40 -3.36 -18.01
CA PRO A 7 -3.18 -3.16 -16.79
C PRO A 7 -2.41 -3.64 -15.58
N VAL A 8 -2.46 -2.85 -14.51
CA VAL A 8 -1.87 -3.23 -13.23
C VAL A 8 -2.94 -3.87 -12.38
N THR A 9 -2.63 -5.04 -11.85
CA THR A 9 -3.53 -5.76 -10.97
C THR A 9 -2.98 -5.77 -9.55
N LEU A 10 -3.71 -5.13 -8.64
CA LEU A 10 -3.43 -5.22 -7.22
C LEU A 10 -4.37 -6.26 -6.60
N ARG A 11 -3.82 -7.15 -5.79
CA ARG A 11 -4.62 -8.07 -5.00
C ARG A 11 -4.73 -7.53 -3.58
N ALA A 12 -5.94 -7.42 -3.10
CA ALA A 12 -6.20 -6.86 -1.78
C ALA A 12 -7.24 -7.69 -1.04
N ILE A 13 -7.16 -7.65 0.28
CA ILE A 13 -8.12 -8.27 1.18
C ILE A 13 -8.77 -7.16 1.99
N ASP A 14 -10.09 -7.03 1.88
CA ASP A 14 -10.83 -6.05 2.65
C ASP A 14 -11.38 -6.70 3.93
N SER A 15 -11.29 -5.96 5.02
CA SER A 15 -11.77 -6.42 6.32
C SER A 15 -12.36 -5.26 7.11
N HIS A 16 -13.08 -5.60 8.17
CA HIS A 16 -13.60 -4.64 9.14
C HIS A 16 -13.14 -5.06 10.53
N THR A 17 -12.56 -4.13 11.26
CA THR A 17 -12.13 -4.37 12.63
C THR A 17 -12.64 -3.22 13.49
N GLY A 18 -13.49 -3.54 14.46
CA GLY A 18 -14.08 -2.52 15.31
C GLY A 18 -14.90 -1.47 14.56
N GLY A 19 -15.50 -1.86 13.43
CA GLY A 19 -16.26 -0.93 12.58
C GLY A 19 -15.41 -0.12 11.60
N GLU A 20 -14.09 -0.30 11.59
CA GLU A 20 -13.18 0.41 10.70
C GLU A 20 -12.83 -0.46 9.50
N PRO A 21 -13.10 -0.02 8.27
CA PRO A 21 -12.75 -0.79 7.08
C PRO A 21 -11.25 -0.67 6.79
N THR A 22 -10.63 -1.81 6.47
CA THR A 22 -9.21 -1.87 6.13
C THR A 22 -9.02 -2.64 4.83
N ARG A 23 -8.16 -2.13 3.95
CA ARG A 23 -7.78 -2.82 2.71
C ARG A 23 -6.30 -3.18 2.76
N LEU A 24 -6.00 -4.47 2.82
CA LEU A 24 -4.63 -4.97 2.83
C LEU A 24 -4.21 -5.36 1.42
N ILE A 25 -3.21 -4.66 0.88
CA ILE A 25 -2.62 -4.99 -0.42
C ILE A 25 -1.60 -6.10 -0.20
N VAL A 26 -1.81 -7.24 -0.83
CA VAL A 26 -0.98 -8.43 -0.63
C VAL A 26 -0.11 -8.77 -1.82
N ASP A 27 -0.44 -8.24 -3.02
CA ASP A 27 0.29 -8.58 -4.25
C ASP A 27 0.07 -7.51 -5.32
N GLY A 28 1.00 -7.42 -6.25
CA GLY A 28 0.90 -6.54 -7.42
C GLY A 28 1.47 -5.15 -7.22
N PHE A 29 1.90 -4.79 -6.02
CA PHE A 29 2.48 -3.50 -5.75
C PHE A 29 3.95 -3.47 -6.20
N PRO A 30 4.45 -2.33 -6.72
CA PRO A 30 5.86 -2.23 -7.09
C PRO A 30 6.80 -2.52 -5.93
N ASP A 31 7.96 -3.08 -6.24
CA ASP A 31 8.98 -3.34 -5.24
C ASP A 31 9.51 -2.02 -4.69
N LEU A 32 9.40 -1.83 -3.38
CA LEU A 32 9.93 -0.65 -2.71
C LEU A 32 11.42 -0.74 -2.42
N GLY A 33 12.06 -1.85 -2.80
CA GLY A 33 13.47 -2.06 -2.57
C GLY A 33 13.79 -2.51 -1.15
N GLY A 34 15.07 -2.51 -0.83
CA GLY A 34 15.55 -2.90 0.48
C GLY A 34 15.59 -1.76 1.48
N GLY A 35 16.11 -2.06 2.66
CA GLY A 35 16.26 -1.10 3.73
C GLY A 35 15.21 -1.25 4.81
N SER A 36 15.22 -0.31 5.75
CA SER A 36 14.27 -0.33 6.86
C SER A 36 12.84 -0.06 6.39
N MET A 37 11.87 -0.37 7.23
CA MET A 37 10.47 -0.05 6.94
C MET A 37 10.26 1.45 6.77
N ALA A 38 10.97 2.27 7.54
CA ALA A 38 10.90 3.73 7.41
C ALA A 38 11.37 4.19 6.03
N LYS A 39 12.46 3.62 5.51
CA LYS A 39 12.96 3.95 4.17
C LYS A 39 11.99 3.50 3.09
N ARG A 40 11.39 2.34 3.24
CA ARG A 40 10.39 1.84 2.29
C ARG A 40 9.14 2.73 2.29
N ARG A 41 8.68 3.16 3.46
CA ARG A 41 7.56 4.09 3.57
C ARG A 41 7.86 5.41 2.89
N ASP A 42 9.05 5.96 3.10
CA ASP A 42 9.46 7.21 2.46
C ASP A 42 9.52 7.08 0.93
N ARG A 43 10.00 5.95 0.44
CA ARG A 43 10.03 5.68 -0.99
C ARG A 43 8.64 5.54 -1.58
N PHE A 44 7.73 4.89 -0.85
CA PHE A 44 6.33 4.79 -1.23
C PHE A 44 5.73 6.19 -1.36
N ALA A 45 5.89 7.03 -0.34
CA ALA A 45 5.33 8.38 -0.33
C ALA A 45 5.91 9.26 -1.44
N ARG A 46 7.20 9.14 -1.71
CA ARG A 46 7.89 9.96 -2.70
C ARG A 46 7.59 9.54 -4.14
N ASP A 47 7.65 8.25 -4.41
CA ASP A 47 7.66 7.75 -5.79
C ASP A 47 6.38 7.03 -6.20
N PHE A 48 5.58 6.56 -5.25
CA PHE A 48 4.44 5.69 -5.52
C PHE A 48 3.14 6.14 -4.85
N ASP A 49 3.04 7.40 -4.46
CA ASP A 49 1.85 7.89 -3.75
C ASP A 49 0.56 7.75 -4.57
N HIS A 50 0.66 7.80 -5.89
CA HIS A 50 -0.50 7.59 -6.75
C HIS A 50 -1.09 6.17 -6.60
N TRP A 51 -0.30 5.19 -6.16
CA TRP A 51 -0.81 3.85 -5.85
C TRP A 51 -1.69 3.85 -4.60
N ARG A 52 -1.30 4.64 -3.58
CA ARG A 52 -2.12 4.85 -2.39
C ARG A 52 -3.47 5.44 -2.79
N GLN A 53 -3.44 6.49 -3.60
CA GLN A 53 -4.65 7.16 -4.06
C GLN A 53 -5.55 6.20 -4.84
N ALA A 54 -4.97 5.43 -5.74
CA ALA A 54 -5.74 4.47 -6.54
C ALA A 54 -6.37 3.37 -5.69
N ALA A 55 -5.70 2.96 -4.61
CA ALA A 55 -6.15 1.84 -3.79
C ALA A 55 -7.26 2.21 -2.82
N ILE A 56 -7.24 3.43 -2.24
CA ILE A 56 -8.14 3.77 -1.14
C ILE A 56 -9.03 4.97 -1.38
N LEU A 57 -8.75 5.79 -2.39
CA LEU A 57 -9.62 6.93 -2.71
C LEU A 57 -10.70 6.52 -3.70
N GLU A 58 -11.75 7.34 -3.80
CA GLU A 58 -12.80 7.10 -4.79
C GLU A 58 -12.22 7.07 -6.21
N PRO A 59 -12.77 6.25 -7.10
CA PRO A 59 -13.97 5.41 -6.95
C PRO A 59 -13.74 4.04 -6.30
N ARG A 60 -12.48 3.61 -6.08
CA ARG A 60 -12.18 2.27 -5.56
C ARG A 60 -12.24 2.17 -4.05
N GLY A 61 -12.22 3.30 -3.35
CA GLY A 61 -12.27 3.37 -1.90
C GLY A 61 -13.18 4.47 -1.42
N ASN A 62 -12.94 4.94 -0.21
CA ASN A 62 -13.71 6.01 0.42
C ASN A 62 -12.88 6.70 1.50
N ASP A 63 -13.44 7.77 2.10
CA ASP A 63 -12.72 8.61 3.05
C ASP A 63 -12.36 7.91 4.37
N VAL A 64 -13.05 6.82 4.71
CA VAL A 64 -12.82 6.15 6.00
C VAL A 64 -11.94 4.91 5.86
N LEU A 65 -11.62 4.52 4.63
CA LEU A 65 -10.83 3.30 4.39
C LEU A 65 -9.38 3.49 4.81
N VAL A 66 -8.87 2.55 5.59
CA VAL A 66 -7.45 2.47 5.92
C VAL A 66 -6.79 1.47 4.98
N GLY A 67 -5.70 1.86 4.35
CA GLY A 67 -4.91 0.98 3.52
C GLY A 67 -3.74 0.40 4.29
N ALA A 68 -3.32 -0.79 3.90
CA ALA A 68 -2.13 -1.43 4.43
C ALA A 68 -1.41 -2.16 3.29
N LEU A 69 -0.10 -2.00 3.23
CA LEU A 69 0.73 -2.71 2.25
C LEU A 69 1.57 -3.75 2.96
N LEU A 70 1.39 -5.00 2.58
CA LEU A 70 2.20 -6.10 3.10
C LEU A 70 3.57 -6.07 2.41
N CYS A 71 4.63 -5.95 3.19
CA CYS A 71 5.99 -5.86 2.69
C CYS A 71 6.79 -7.11 3.06
N LYS A 72 7.83 -7.40 2.26
CA LYS A 72 8.78 -8.46 2.58
C LYS A 72 9.49 -8.14 3.90
N PRO A 73 9.88 -9.16 4.68
CA PRO A 73 10.64 -8.93 5.91
C PRO A 73 11.91 -8.13 5.67
N VAL A 74 12.28 -7.31 6.64
CA VAL A 74 13.54 -6.55 6.59
C VAL A 74 14.73 -7.49 6.79
N SER A 75 14.55 -8.53 7.58
CA SER A 75 15.56 -9.56 7.80
C SER A 75 14.94 -10.94 7.70
N ALA A 76 15.78 -11.97 7.52
CA ALA A 76 15.33 -13.35 7.40
C ALA A 76 14.62 -13.86 8.66
N ALA A 77 14.92 -13.29 9.81
CA ALA A 77 14.31 -13.68 11.09
C ALA A 77 13.01 -12.94 11.39
N ALA A 78 12.71 -11.87 10.65
CA ALA A 78 11.53 -11.04 10.91
C ALA A 78 10.32 -11.58 10.17
N THR A 79 9.14 -11.33 10.73
CA THR A 79 7.88 -11.50 9.99
C THR A 79 7.71 -10.36 8.99
N ALA A 80 6.75 -10.48 8.08
CA ALA A 80 6.46 -9.44 7.11
C ALA A 80 6.11 -8.11 7.81
N GLY A 81 6.56 -7.01 7.21
CA GLY A 81 6.21 -5.68 7.68
C GLY A 81 4.96 -5.16 7.00
N VAL A 82 4.36 -4.12 7.57
CA VAL A 82 3.17 -3.50 7.03
C VAL A 82 3.35 -1.99 7.04
N ILE A 83 2.97 -1.34 5.93
CA ILE A 83 2.91 0.12 5.85
C ILE A 83 1.44 0.52 5.83
N PHE A 84 1.03 1.34 6.80
CA PHE A 84 -0.34 1.84 6.90
C PHE A 84 -0.46 3.23 6.27
N PHE A 85 -1.60 3.48 5.65
CA PHE A 85 -1.88 4.77 5.03
C PHE A 85 -3.40 5.03 5.01
N ASN A 86 -3.77 6.28 4.80
CA ASN A 86 -5.17 6.67 4.68
C ASN A 86 -5.33 7.76 3.61
N ASN A 87 -6.50 8.40 3.55
CA ASN A 87 -6.76 9.44 2.57
C ASN A 87 -5.87 10.69 2.72
N ALA A 88 -5.30 10.92 3.89
CA ALA A 88 -4.43 12.06 4.14
C ALA A 88 -2.95 11.75 3.88
N GLY A 89 -2.53 10.49 3.93
CA GLY A 89 -1.14 10.11 3.74
C GLY A 89 -0.77 8.86 4.49
N PHE A 90 0.46 8.81 4.98
CA PHE A 90 1.02 7.62 5.61
C PHE A 90 0.98 7.74 7.13
N LEU A 91 0.69 6.62 7.78
CA LEU A 91 0.62 6.52 9.23
C LEU A 91 1.97 6.05 9.78
N ASN A 92 2.31 6.48 10.95
CA ASN A 92 3.53 6.05 11.63
C ASN A 92 3.35 4.68 12.29
#